data_1319156856ac1adc7fbfad87f5038021
#
_entry.id   1319156856ac1adc7fbfad87f5038021
#
_cell.length_a   1.000
_cell.length_b   1.000
_cell.length_c   1.000
_cell.angle_alpha   90.00
_cell.angle_beta   90.00
_cell.angle_gamma   90.00
#
_symmetry.space_group_name_H-M   'P 1'
#
loop_
_entity.id
_entity.type
_entity.pdbx_description
1 polymer ?
#
loop_
_entity_poly.entity_id
_entity_poly.type
_entity_poly.pdbx_seq_one_letter_code
_entity_poly.pdbx_strand_id
1 'polypeptide(L)'
;MDTEPMKTPSNFIKTLIANDVREGKNDGLVCTRFPPEPSGYLHIGHAKALCLSFGLAREFKGFTNLRFDDTNPLKESSVYVDAIKTDISWLGFHWKHECRASDYFVELYEFAERLVLENKAYVDSLNPEEIREYRGTLTKPGENSPYRDRSVEENLDLLRRMKAGEFAEGKHVLRLKIDMSSPNLNMRDPAI
;
A
#
# COMPACT_ATOMS: atom_id res chain seq x y z
N MET A 1 29.44 -25.15 -33.51
CA MET A 1 28.27 -24.26 -33.56
C MET A 1 27.86 -23.98 -32.12
N ASP A 2 28.37 -22.89 -31.58
CA ASP A 2 28.04 -22.46 -30.22
C ASP A 2 26.64 -21.88 -30.27
N THR A 3 25.67 -22.63 -29.74
CA THR A 3 24.32 -22.12 -29.51
C THR A 3 24.37 -21.17 -28.30
N GLU A 4 24.33 -19.87 -28.57
CA GLU A 4 24.12 -18.89 -27.51
C GLU A 4 22.88 -19.32 -26.69
N PRO A 5 22.97 -19.34 -25.34
CA PRO A 5 21.81 -19.68 -24.52
C PRO A 5 20.72 -18.64 -24.77
N MET A 6 19.54 -19.08 -25.18
CA MET A 6 18.38 -18.21 -25.37
C MET A 6 18.20 -17.37 -24.09
N LYS A 7 18.38 -16.05 -24.21
CA LYS A 7 18.13 -15.12 -23.09
C LYS A 7 16.69 -15.31 -22.65
N THR A 8 16.49 -15.83 -21.47
CA THR A 8 15.15 -15.94 -20.86
C THR A 8 14.52 -14.55 -20.85
N PRO A 9 13.27 -14.40 -21.35
CA PRO A 9 12.59 -13.11 -21.34
C PRO A 9 12.62 -12.51 -19.94
N SER A 10 13.09 -11.28 -19.81
CA SER A 10 13.20 -10.56 -18.55
C SER A 10 12.32 -9.32 -18.57
N ASN A 11 11.85 -8.92 -17.40
CA ASN A 11 11.16 -7.65 -17.20
C ASN A 11 11.92 -6.82 -16.15
N PHE A 12 11.62 -5.54 -16.06
CA PHE A 12 12.35 -4.63 -15.17
C PHE A 12 12.28 -5.05 -13.68
N ILE A 13 11.15 -5.61 -13.22
CA ILE A 13 11.00 -6.08 -11.83
C ILE A 13 11.94 -7.25 -11.57
N LYS A 14 11.99 -8.23 -12.47
CA LYS A 14 12.90 -9.37 -12.37
C LYS A 14 14.37 -8.91 -12.36
N THR A 15 14.70 -7.93 -13.19
CA THR A 15 16.05 -7.36 -13.24
C THR A 15 16.42 -6.67 -11.92
N LEU A 16 15.50 -5.89 -11.33
CA LEU A 16 15.70 -5.27 -10.02
C LEU A 16 15.92 -6.32 -8.93
N ILE A 17 15.07 -7.33 -8.85
CA ILE A 17 15.18 -8.42 -7.85
C ILE A 17 16.54 -9.14 -8.02
N ALA A 18 16.93 -9.47 -9.25
CA ALA A 18 18.21 -10.13 -9.51
C ALA A 18 19.42 -9.30 -9.05
N ASN A 19 19.36 -7.98 -9.23
CA ASN A 19 20.39 -7.07 -8.76
C ASN A 19 20.40 -7.01 -7.21
N ASP A 20 19.23 -6.85 -6.58
CA ASP A 20 19.12 -6.81 -5.12
C ASP A 20 19.61 -8.09 -4.45
N VAL A 21 19.30 -9.26 -5.02
CA VAL A 21 19.80 -10.57 -4.55
C VAL A 21 21.33 -10.65 -4.71
N ARG A 22 21.87 -10.20 -5.85
CA ARG A 22 23.33 -10.20 -6.08
C ARG A 22 24.07 -9.26 -5.13
N GLU A 23 23.46 -8.15 -4.76
CA GLU A 23 23.99 -7.18 -3.79
C GLU A 23 23.80 -7.63 -2.33
N GLY A 24 23.15 -8.77 -2.08
CA GLY A 24 22.91 -9.30 -0.74
C GLY A 24 21.84 -8.54 0.05
N LYS A 25 21.01 -7.73 -0.59
CA LYS A 25 19.90 -7.05 0.10
C LYS A 25 18.95 -8.08 0.73
N ASN A 26 18.51 -7.80 1.95
CA ASN A 26 17.64 -8.67 2.73
C ASN A 26 18.16 -10.13 2.81
N ASP A 27 19.48 -10.31 2.94
CA ASP A 27 20.14 -11.61 2.96
C ASP A 27 19.83 -12.48 1.72
N GLY A 28 19.56 -11.84 0.58
CA GLY A 28 19.16 -12.50 -0.65
C GLY A 28 17.74 -13.10 -0.64
N LEU A 29 16.96 -12.85 0.42
CA LEU A 29 15.59 -13.36 0.55
C LEU A 29 14.61 -12.53 -0.29
N VAL A 30 13.86 -13.21 -1.16
CA VAL A 30 12.79 -12.61 -1.95
C VAL A 30 11.43 -12.92 -1.31
N CYS A 31 10.81 -11.88 -0.76
CA CYS A 31 9.46 -11.96 -0.21
C CYS A 31 8.53 -11.08 -1.05
N THR A 32 7.46 -11.66 -1.54
CA THR A 32 6.41 -10.93 -2.26
C THR A 32 5.09 -10.97 -1.50
N ARG A 33 4.14 -10.18 -1.93
CA ARG A 33 2.81 -10.12 -1.35
C ARG A 33 1.75 -10.06 -2.44
N PHE A 34 0.68 -10.82 -2.26
CA PHE A 34 -0.56 -10.63 -3.00
C PHE A 34 -1.62 -10.08 -2.05
N PRO A 35 -2.08 -8.82 -2.22
CA PRO A 35 -2.99 -8.14 -1.30
C PRO A 35 -4.39 -7.96 -1.89
N PRO A 36 -5.21 -9.02 -2.06
CA PRO A 36 -6.56 -8.87 -2.57
C PRO A 36 -7.49 -8.23 -1.54
N GLU A 37 -8.42 -7.36 -2.00
CA GLU A 37 -9.58 -6.93 -1.23
C GLU A 37 -10.66 -8.03 -1.33
N PRO A 38 -11.21 -8.54 -0.22
CA PRO A 38 -12.21 -9.61 -0.26
C PRO A 38 -13.64 -9.09 -0.49
N SER A 39 -13.79 -8.19 -1.47
CA SER A 39 -15.05 -7.54 -1.87
C SER A 39 -15.65 -8.08 -3.17
N GLY A 40 -15.02 -9.09 -3.79
CA GLY A 40 -15.46 -9.71 -5.03
C GLY A 40 -14.58 -10.87 -5.48
N TYR A 41 -15.01 -11.55 -6.54
CA TYR A 41 -14.26 -12.63 -7.17
C TYR A 41 -13.04 -12.11 -7.94
N LEU A 42 -12.00 -12.95 -8.05
CA LEU A 42 -10.85 -12.62 -8.89
C LEU A 42 -11.24 -12.61 -10.38
N HIS A 43 -10.54 -11.81 -11.14
CA HIS A 43 -10.64 -11.77 -12.60
C HIS A 43 -9.25 -11.89 -13.23
N ILE A 44 -9.16 -11.95 -14.56
CA ILE A 44 -7.90 -12.17 -15.28
C ILE A 44 -6.80 -11.14 -14.93
N GLY A 45 -7.18 -9.91 -14.58
CA GLY A 45 -6.23 -8.88 -14.11
C GLY A 45 -5.57 -9.27 -12.81
N HIS A 46 -6.32 -9.84 -11.87
CA HIS A 46 -5.78 -10.38 -10.61
C HIS A 46 -4.90 -11.60 -10.87
N ALA A 47 -5.29 -12.51 -11.77
CA ALA A 47 -4.49 -13.66 -12.14
C ALA A 47 -3.12 -13.24 -12.69
N LYS A 48 -3.05 -12.19 -13.52
CA LYS A 48 -1.78 -11.62 -13.99
C LYS A 48 -0.87 -11.14 -12.85
N ALA A 49 -1.42 -10.37 -11.91
CA ALA A 49 -0.67 -9.86 -10.76
C ALA A 49 -0.21 -10.99 -9.83
N LEU A 50 -1.07 -11.98 -9.62
CA LEU A 50 -0.81 -13.17 -8.84
C LEU A 50 0.32 -14.00 -9.45
N CYS A 51 0.24 -14.30 -10.76
CA CYS A 51 1.29 -15.03 -11.47
C CYS A 51 2.64 -14.28 -11.43
N LEU A 52 2.64 -12.96 -11.47
CA LEU A 52 3.86 -12.16 -11.34
C LEU A 52 4.44 -12.29 -9.92
N SER A 53 3.63 -12.05 -8.88
CA SER A 53 4.10 -12.06 -7.49
C SER A 53 4.58 -13.43 -7.05
N PHE A 54 3.77 -14.47 -7.24
CA PHE A 54 4.12 -15.84 -6.87
C PHE A 54 5.20 -16.44 -7.77
N GLY A 55 5.16 -16.11 -9.07
CA GLY A 55 6.14 -16.58 -10.05
C GLY A 55 7.53 -16.06 -9.74
N LEU A 56 7.68 -14.78 -9.43
CA LEU A 56 8.96 -14.19 -9.04
C LEU A 56 9.48 -14.78 -7.73
N ALA A 57 8.65 -14.89 -6.71
CA ALA A 57 9.05 -15.51 -5.45
C ALA A 57 9.57 -16.93 -5.68
N ARG A 58 8.84 -17.75 -6.44
CA ARG A 58 9.25 -19.14 -6.77
C ARG A 58 10.56 -19.18 -7.56
N GLU A 59 10.73 -18.30 -8.56
CA GLU A 59 11.94 -18.25 -9.38
C GLU A 59 13.21 -17.94 -8.55
N PHE A 60 13.06 -17.03 -7.60
CA PHE A 60 14.18 -16.62 -6.72
C PHE A 60 14.22 -17.43 -5.40
N LYS A 61 13.53 -18.58 -5.31
CA LYS A 61 13.48 -19.44 -4.12
C LYS A 61 13.02 -18.76 -2.84
N GLY A 62 12.21 -17.72 -3.00
CA GLY A 62 11.58 -16.97 -1.93
C GLY A 62 10.17 -17.47 -1.62
N PHE A 63 9.34 -16.58 -1.09
CA PHE A 63 7.94 -16.90 -0.76
C PHE A 63 7.02 -15.71 -0.99
N THR A 64 5.71 -16.00 -1.06
CA THR A 64 4.65 -15.00 -1.15
C THR A 64 3.77 -15.09 0.08
N ASN A 65 3.41 -13.94 0.65
CA ASN A 65 2.37 -13.82 1.66
C ASN A 65 1.04 -13.43 0.99
N LEU A 66 -0.05 -14.04 1.45
CA LEU A 66 -1.41 -13.63 1.14
C LEU A 66 -1.86 -12.68 2.24
N ARG A 67 -2.12 -11.41 1.89
CA ARG A 67 -2.62 -10.42 2.85
C ARG A 67 -3.92 -9.84 2.36
N PHE A 68 -5.03 -10.21 2.95
CA PHE A 68 -6.31 -9.61 2.67
C PHE A 68 -6.31 -8.13 3.08
N ASP A 69 -6.69 -7.26 2.16
CA ASP A 69 -6.92 -5.84 2.42
C ASP A 69 -8.38 -5.65 2.82
N ASP A 70 -8.68 -6.09 4.04
CA ASP A 70 -10.01 -6.13 4.63
C ASP A 70 -10.29 -4.88 5.48
N THR A 71 -10.22 -3.72 4.83
CA THR A 71 -10.38 -2.41 5.46
C THR A 71 -11.80 -1.82 5.34
N ASN A 72 -12.68 -2.47 4.57
CA ASN A 72 -14.05 -2.01 4.34
C ASN A 72 -15.10 -3.10 4.68
N PRO A 73 -15.52 -3.20 5.96
CA PRO A 73 -16.41 -4.26 6.43
C PRO A 73 -17.80 -4.26 5.77
N LEU A 74 -18.19 -3.16 5.10
CA LEU A 74 -19.49 -3.09 4.42
C LEU A 74 -19.53 -3.86 3.09
N LYS A 75 -18.40 -4.16 2.50
CA LYS A 75 -18.29 -4.81 1.19
C LYS A 75 -17.67 -6.19 1.24
N GLU A 76 -17.07 -6.56 2.34
CA GLU A 76 -16.27 -7.76 2.49
C GLU A 76 -17.08 -8.96 2.93
N SER A 77 -16.69 -10.14 2.45
CA SER A 77 -17.37 -11.39 2.78
C SER A 77 -16.39 -12.55 2.85
N SER A 78 -16.61 -13.46 3.80
CA SER A 78 -15.87 -14.72 3.90
C SER A 78 -15.99 -15.57 2.63
N VAL A 79 -17.11 -15.46 1.90
CA VAL A 79 -17.31 -16.15 0.61
C VAL A 79 -16.23 -15.75 -0.40
N TYR A 80 -15.88 -14.45 -0.46
CA TYR A 80 -14.82 -13.99 -1.36
C TYR A 80 -13.43 -14.39 -0.87
N VAL A 81 -13.20 -14.40 0.44
CA VAL A 81 -11.95 -14.93 1.01
C VAL A 81 -11.71 -16.37 0.58
N ASP A 82 -12.71 -17.24 0.72
CA ASP A 82 -12.61 -18.65 0.36
C ASP A 82 -12.46 -18.85 -1.16
N ALA A 83 -13.18 -18.07 -1.98
CA ALA A 83 -13.06 -18.09 -3.42
C ALA A 83 -11.64 -17.68 -3.88
N ILE A 84 -11.09 -16.58 -3.32
CA ILE A 84 -9.73 -16.12 -3.61
C ILE A 84 -8.69 -17.19 -3.29
N LYS A 85 -8.80 -17.83 -2.13
CA LYS A 85 -7.90 -18.94 -1.72
C LYS A 85 -8.00 -20.11 -2.67
N THR A 86 -9.20 -20.47 -3.08
CA THR A 86 -9.46 -21.53 -4.04
C THR A 86 -8.83 -21.23 -5.40
N ASP A 87 -9.01 -20.00 -5.91
CA ASP A 87 -8.46 -19.58 -7.20
C ASP A 87 -6.93 -19.57 -7.21
N ILE A 88 -6.29 -19.09 -6.11
CA ILE A 88 -4.83 -19.12 -5.97
C ILE A 88 -4.33 -20.56 -6.01
N SER A 89 -4.97 -21.46 -5.27
CA SER A 89 -4.61 -22.88 -5.22
C SER A 89 -4.85 -23.55 -6.56
N TRP A 90 -5.94 -23.25 -7.25
CA TRP A 90 -6.25 -23.76 -8.60
C TRP A 90 -5.20 -23.35 -9.63
N LEU A 91 -4.65 -22.12 -9.53
CA LEU A 91 -3.53 -21.65 -10.35
C LEU A 91 -2.18 -22.33 -10.00
N GLY A 92 -2.15 -23.22 -9.01
CA GLY A 92 -0.95 -23.97 -8.62
C GLY A 92 0.01 -23.17 -7.72
N PHE A 93 -0.49 -22.17 -6.99
CA PHE A 93 0.30 -21.39 -6.06
C PHE A 93 -0.08 -21.66 -4.60
N HIS A 94 0.90 -21.45 -3.71
CA HIS A 94 0.74 -21.57 -2.27
C HIS A 94 1.42 -20.38 -1.59
N TRP A 95 0.79 -19.83 -0.56
CA TRP A 95 1.33 -18.74 0.25
C TRP A 95 1.97 -19.27 1.54
N LYS A 96 2.90 -18.48 2.09
CA LYS A 96 3.59 -18.85 3.33
C LYS A 96 2.81 -18.42 4.56
N HIS A 97 2.36 -17.17 4.58
CA HIS A 97 1.58 -16.61 5.68
C HIS A 97 0.29 -15.99 5.12
N GLU A 98 -0.80 -16.17 5.85
CA GLU A 98 -2.06 -15.49 5.65
C GLU A 98 -2.19 -14.39 6.70
N CYS A 99 -2.46 -13.16 6.27
CA CYS A 99 -2.61 -12.00 7.12
C CYS A 99 -3.85 -11.21 6.70
N ARG A 100 -4.37 -10.41 7.59
CA ARG A 100 -5.44 -9.44 7.34
C ARG A 100 -4.99 -8.06 7.76
N ALA A 101 -5.36 -7.03 7.01
CA ALA A 101 -5.06 -5.65 7.37
C ALA A 101 -5.74 -5.27 8.70
N SER A 102 -6.97 -5.78 8.92
CA SER A 102 -7.74 -5.55 10.14
C SER A 102 -7.07 -6.07 11.42
N ASP A 103 -6.22 -7.09 11.33
CA ASP A 103 -5.49 -7.62 12.49
C ASP A 103 -4.46 -6.60 13.06
N TYR A 104 -4.11 -5.56 12.29
CA TYR A 104 -3.06 -4.60 12.61
C TYR A 104 -3.58 -3.17 12.83
N PHE A 105 -4.87 -2.95 12.97
CA PHE A 105 -5.44 -1.60 13.11
C PHE A 105 -4.92 -0.85 14.34
N VAL A 106 -4.64 -1.55 15.42
CA VAL A 106 -4.07 -0.94 16.63
C VAL A 106 -2.66 -0.42 16.35
N GLU A 107 -1.80 -1.27 15.80
CA GLU A 107 -0.41 -0.93 15.44
C GLU A 107 -0.36 0.17 14.36
N LEU A 108 -1.26 0.12 13.37
CA LEU A 108 -1.34 1.15 12.35
C LEU A 108 -1.70 2.52 12.93
N TYR A 109 -2.62 2.55 13.91
CA TYR A 109 -2.95 3.78 14.61
C TYR A 109 -1.77 4.30 15.46
N GLU A 110 -1.04 3.43 16.15
CA GLU A 110 0.17 3.80 16.89
C GLU A 110 1.25 4.36 15.96
N PHE A 111 1.42 3.80 14.76
CA PHE A 111 2.31 4.36 13.74
C PHE A 111 1.84 5.73 13.23
N ALA A 112 0.53 5.94 13.09
CA ALA A 112 -0.03 7.24 12.74
C ALA A 112 0.26 8.29 13.82
N GLU A 113 0.04 7.98 15.12
CA GLU A 113 0.42 8.87 16.23
C GLU A 113 1.92 9.18 16.21
N ARG A 114 2.76 8.17 15.99
CA ARG A 114 4.22 8.36 15.89
C ARG A 114 4.61 9.30 14.74
N LEU A 115 4.00 9.18 13.58
CA LEU A 115 4.25 10.08 12.46
C LEU A 115 3.87 11.53 12.77
N VAL A 116 2.80 11.73 13.52
CA VAL A 116 2.41 13.07 14.02
C VAL A 116 3.43 13.59 15.03
N LEU A 117 3.85 12.77 16.00
CA LEU A 117 4.88 13.12 16.99
C LEU A 117 6.22 13.50 16.34
N GLU A 118 6.60 12.82 15.28
CA GLU A 118 7.80 13.09 14.49
C GLU A 118 7.61 14.27 13.51
N ASN A 119 6.46 14.96 13.55
CA ASN A 119 6.08 16.06 12.64
C ASN A 119 6.12 15.66 11.14
N LYS A 120 5.88 14.38 10.85
CA LYS A 120 5.83 13.79 9.50
C LYS A 120 4.40 13.65 8.96
N ALA A 121 3.39 13.85 9.81
CA ALA A 121 1.98 13.85 9.44
C ALA A 121 1.26 15.00 10.13
N TYR A 122 0.12 15.39 9.57
CA TYR A 122 -0.75 16.44 10.13
C TYR A 122 -2.22 16.12 9.83
N VAL A 123 -3.11 16.65 10.66
CA VAL A 123 -4.55 16.56 10.45
C VAL A 123 -4.99 17.72 9.57
N ASP A 124 -5.45 17.40 8.37
CA ASP A 124 -6.00 18.38 7.44
C ASP A 124 -7.51 18.52 7.63
N SER A 125 -8.01 19.75 7.48
CA SER A 125 -9.44 20.07 7.60
C SER A 125 -10.04 20.58 6.26
N LEU A 126 -9.26 20.48 5.17
CA LEU A 126 -9.75 20.74 3.82
C LEU A 126 -10.73 19.64 3.40
N ASN A 127 -11.77 20.01 2.67
CA ASN A 127 -12.65 19.05 2.03
C ASN A 127 -11.97 18.37 0.81
N PRO A 128 -12.53 17.28 0.26
CA PRO A 128 -11.90 16.55 -0.85
C PRO A 128 -11.68 17.39 -2.12
N GLU A 129 -12.51 18.38 -2.38
CA GLU A 129 -12.42 19.28 -3.55
C GLU A 129 -11.25 20.25 -3.36
N GLU A 130 -11.15 20.88 -2.20
CA GLU A 130 -10.04 21.73 -1.82
C GLU A 130 -8.71 20.96 -1.83
N ILE A 131 -8.66 19.74 -1.27
CA ILE A 131 -7.46 18.89 -1.32
C ILE A 131 -7.02 18.64 -2.77
N ARG A 132 -7.98 18.40 -3.67
CA ARG A 132 -7.67 18.19 -5.09
C ARG A 132 -7.10 19.45 -5.73
N GLU A 133 -7.64 20.62 -5.41
CA GLU A 133 -7.16 21.92 -5.89
C GLU A 133 -5.73 22.19 -5.39
N TYR A 134 -5.50 22.08 -4.08
CA TYR A 134 -4.18 22.24 -3.47
C TYR A 134 -3.14 21.24 -3.98
N ARG A 135 -3.55 20.02 -4.33
CA ARG A 135 -2.63 19.02 -4.90
C ARG A 135 -2.05 19.45 -6.25
N GLY A 136 -2.74 20.30 -7.00
CA GLY A 136 -2.34 20.73 -8.33
C GLY A 136 -2.54 19.66 -9.40
N THR A 137 -1.77 19.74 -10.49
CA THR A 137 -1.89 18.85 -11.66
C THR A 137 -0.53 18.23 -12.02
N LEU A 138 -0.48 17.38 -13.04
CA LEU A 138 0.77 16.82 -13.55
C LEU A 138 1.76 17.90 -14.03
N THR A 139 1.26 19.06 -14.46
CA THR A 139 2.06 20.17 -15.00
C THR A 139 2.15 21.38 -14.06
N LYS A 140 1.31 21.42 -13.03
CA LYS A 140 1.32 22.48 -12.00
C LYS A 140 1.67 21.86 -10.65
N PRO A 141 2.68 22.35 -9.91
CA PRO A 141 2.98 21.90 -8.56
C PRO A 141 1.78 22.15 -7.64
N GLY A 142 1.72 21.39 -6.55
CA GLY A 142 0.75 21.62 -5.50
C GLY A 142 1.17 22.76 -4.56
N GLU A 143 0.25 23.15 -3.69
CA GLU A 143 0.42 24.15 -2.65
C GLU A 143 0.19 23.51 -1.28
N ASN A 144 0.87 24.00 -0.27
CA ASN A 144 0.69 23.51 1.09
C ASN A 144 -0.72 23.83 1.60
N SER A 145 -1.35 22.87 2.28
CA SER A 145 -2.58 23.13 3.03
C SER A 145 -2.33 24.19 4.11
N PRO A 146 -3.28 25.11 4.38
CA PRO A 146 -3.20 26.05 5.48
C PRO A 146 -3.13 25.38 6.86
N TYR A 147 -3.46 24.09 6.95
CA TYR A 147 -3.43 23.30 8.17
C TYR A 147 -2.15 22.51 8.35
N ARG A 148 -1.24 22.55 7.37
CA ARG A 148 -0.02 21.73 7.35
C ARG A 148 0.94 22.06 8.49
N ASP A 149 0.94 23.31 8.93
CA ASP A 149 1.88 23.82 9.94
C ASP A 149 1.26 23.93 11.35
N ARG A 150 0.16 23.21 11.61
CA ARG A 150 -0.36 23.03 12.97
C ARG A 150 0.68 22.42 13.87
N SER A 151 0.66 22.77 15.15
CA SER A 151 1.56 22.18 16.13
C SER A 151 1.37 20.67 16.27
N VAL A 152 2.38 19.98 16.77
CA VAL A 152 2.31 18.53 17.03
C VAL A 152 1.20 18.22 18.03
N GLU A 153 1.08 19.05 19.07
CA GLU A 153 0.07 18.92 20.13
C GLU A 153 -1.36 19.03 19.57
N GLU A 154 -1.60 20.04 18.73
CA GLU A 154 -2.90 20.24 18.08
C GLU A 154 -3.24 19.07 17.15
N ASN A 155 -2.27 18.61 16.36
CA ASN A 155 -2.48 17.46 15.47
C ASN A 155 -2.77 16.17 16.25
N LEU A 156 -2.10 15.92 17.37
CA LEU A 156 -2.36 14.76 18.23
C LEU A 156 -3.74 14.84 18.88
N ASP A 157 -4.14 16.00 19.40
CA ASP A 157 -5.47 16.19 19.97
C ASP A 157 -6.55 15.89 18.91
N LEU A 158 -6.43 16.49 17.73
CA LEU A 158 -7.37 16.23 16.63
C LEU A 158 -7.41 14.76 16.21
N LEU A 159 -6.26 14.09 16.06
CA LEU A 159 -6.21 12.68 15.69
C LEU A 159 -6.90 11.79 16.73
N ARG A 160 -6.70 12.04 18.02
CA ARG A 160 -7.35 11.30 19.10
C ARG A 160 -8.86 11.54 19.13
N ARG A 161 -9.30 12.76 18.90
CA ARG A 161 -10.72 13.10 18.81
C ARG A 161 -11.37 12.51 17.55
N MET A 162 -10.64 12.42 16.42
CA MET A 162 -11.10 11.67 15.24
C MET A 162 -11.35 10.20 15.60
N LYS A 163 -10.42 9.55 16.30
CA LYS A 163 -10.58 8.17 16.77
C LYS A 163 -11.77 8.01 17.73
N ALA A 164 -12.02 9.01 18.57
CA ALA A 164 -13.15 9.02 19.51
C ALA A 164 -14.51 9.25 18.81
N GLY A 165 -14.52 9.55 17.50
CA GLY A 165 -15.76 9.81 16.74
C GLY A 165 -16.39 11.17 17.03
N GLU A 166 -15.65 12.15 17.52
CA GLU A 166 -16.20 13.48 17.86
C GLU A 166 -16.55 14.32 16.62
N PHE A 167 -16.02 13.97 15.45
CA PHE A 167 -16.24 14.72 14.23
C PHE A 167 -17.12 13.96 13.24
N ALA A 168 -17.88 14.70 12.44
CA ALA A 168 -18.60 14.13 11.32
C ALA A 168 -17.62 13.50 10.30
N GLU A 169 -18.06 12.45 9.61
CA GLU A 169 -17.30 11.79 8.56
C GLU A 169 -16.82 12.79 7.49
N GLY A 170 -15.59 12.66 7.08
CA GLY A 170 -14.98 13.54 6.07
C GLY A 170 -14.58 14.93 6.56
N LYS A 171 -14.79 15.27 7.85
CA LYS A 171 -14.43 16.58 8.41
C LYS A 171 -12.91 16.80 8.48
N HIS A 172 -12.17 15.73 8.77
CA HIS A 172 -10.72 15.74 8.90
C HIS A 172 -10.12 14.52 8.21
N VAL A 173 -8.87 14.64 7.80
CA VAL A 173 -8.09 13.54 7.23
C VAL A 173 -6.64 13.64 7.70
N LEU A 174 -6.01 12.52 8.04
CA LEU A 174 -4.59 12.48 8.34
C LEU A 174 -3.79 12.44 7.03
N ARG A 175 -2.81 13.31 6.87
CA ARG A 175 -1.96 13.41 5.69
C ARG A 175 -0.48 13.38 6.07
N LEU A 176 0.34 12.75 5.23
CA LEU A 176 1.80 12.85 5.36
C LEU A 176 2.30 14.22 4.91
N LYS A 177 3.40 14.68 5.51
CA LYS A 177 4.15 15.87 5.06
C LYS A 177 5.20 15.44 4.04
N ILE A 178 4.84 15.49 2.76
CA ILE A 178 5.73 15.19 1.64
C ILE A 178 5.78 16.42 0.71
N ASP A 179 6.78 16.47 -0.16
CA ASP A 179 6.97 17.61 -1.07
C ASP A 179 5.77 17.78 -2.02
N MET A 180 5.07 18.90 -1.88
CA MET A 180 3.95 19.28 -2.73
C MET A 180 4.36 19.64 -4.17
N SER A 181 5.65 19.81 -4.44
CA SER A 181 6.19 20.01 -5.79
C SER A 181 6.56 18.69 -6.49
N SER A 182 6.42 17.53 -5.82
CA SER A 182 6.74 16.22 -6.40
C SER A 182 6.10 16.04 -7.77
N PRO A 183 6.83 15.53 -8.78
CA PRO A 183 6.25 15.19 -10.08
C PRO A 183 5.23 14.04 -9.98
N ASN A 184 5.32 13.22 -8.95
CA ASN A 184 4.33 12.18 -8.65
C ASN A 184 3.22 12.75 -7.76
N LEU A 185 2.02 12.92 -8.34
CA LEU A 185 0.84 13.43 -7.62
C LEU A 185 0.51 12.62 -6.35
N ASN A 186 0.78 11.31 -6.36
CA ASN A 186 0.49 10.43 -5.21
C ASN A 186 1.46 10.68 -4.02
N MET A 187 2.53 11.44 -4.24
CA MET A 187 3.51 11.80 -3.21
C MET A 187 3.29 13.22 -2.67
N ARG A 188 2.25 13.93 -3.12
CA ARG A 188 1.93 15.29 -2.65
C ARG A 188 1.00 15.23 -1.45
N ASP A 189 1.56 15.20 -0.25
CA ASP A 189 0.85 15.08 1.02
C ASP A 189 -0.31 14.06 0.96
N PRO A 190 -0.04 12.77 0.72
CA PRO A 190 -1.09 11.76 0.59
C PRO A 190 -1.84 11.56 1.92
N ALA A 191 -3.11 11.21 1.83
CA ALA A 191 -3.88 10.70 2.96
C ALA A 191 -3.38 9.30 3.38
N ILE A 192 -3.43 9.04 4.68
CA ILE A 192 -3.05 7.76 5.30
C ILE A 192 -4.09 7.31 6.31
#